data_4e4c3be8a71729b290e02e99379964c0
#
_entry.id   4e4c3be8a71729b290e02e99379964c0
#
_cell.length_a   1.000
_cell.length_b   1.000
_cell.length_c   1.000
_cell.angle_alpha   90.00
_cell.angle_beta   90.00
_cell.angle_gamma   90.00
#
_symmetry.space_group_name_H-M   'P 1'
#
loop_
_entity.id
_entity.type
_entity.pdbx_description
1 polymer ?
#
loop_
_entity_poly.entity_id
_entity_poly.type
_entity_poly.pdbx_seq_one_letter_code
_entity_poly.pdbx_strand_id
1 'polypeptide(L)'
;MKFLLTAINAKYIHSNPGVYSLKMFAESKGAAQAVQGDQNPWEDGLPCVPLGAEKQEEHGPYAGVTEKTARESHSMQVEIAEYTINNQMELILEDIYRRKPDMVGISCYIWNIAYALDLVRDIHKVLPDTDIWLGGPEVSYDTPQLLVREPEVFGVMKGEGEEMFAALLECYRTLGCTVRSLGWNEQKNVAAESVADSGRLPELQDRPETARVSEISGNARVSAFWHCMSQVAGLTYHGADGIICDQPIRPVMDMSRIPFLYPSLKGFENRIVYYESSRGCPFSCSYCLSSIDKSVRFRDLKLVLPELDFFLEKRVPQVKFVDRTFNAKKSHAMAIWKHILEHDNGVTNFHFEITADLLDEEELELISRMRPGLIQLEIGVQSTNTETIRAIRRKMDLKRLSYVVERINAGKNVHQHLDLIAGLPFEDYESFGRSFNEVYSMEPEQFQLGFLKVLKGSYMHDMVEEYGLKYRGKAPY
;
A
#
# COMPACT_ATOMS: atom_id res chain seq x y z
N MET A 1 6.90 6.86 22.60
CA MET A 1 7.62 6.99 21.31
C MET A 1 6.63 7.37 20.23
N LYS A 2 7.06 8.14 19.21
CA LYS A 2 6.25 8.64 18.11
C LYS A 2 6.74 8.08 16.79
N PHE A 3 5.86 7.41 16.05
CA PHE A 3 6.09 6.98 14.67
C PHE A 3 5.30 7.90 13.73
N LEU A 4 5.98 8.59 12.82
CA LEU A 4 5.37 9.43 11.81
C LEU A 4 5.29 8.66 10.47
N LEU A 5 4.08 8.27 10.07
CA LEU A 5 3.81 7.73 8.73
C LEU A 5 3.67 8.88 7.74
N THR A 6 4.53 8.93 6.75
CA THR A 6 4.60 10.01 5.78
C THR A 6 4.23 9.52 4.39
N ALA A 7 3.29 10.20 3.76
CA ALA A 7 2.90 9.96 2.37
C ALA A 7 3.13 11.21 1.52
N ILE A 8 3.80 11.04 0.37
CA ILE A 8 4.01 12.10 -0.63
C ILE A 8 3.18 11.74 -1.85
N ASN A 9 1.98 12.30 -1.93
CA ASN A 9 0.98 12.00 -2.94
C ASN A 9 1.27 12.72 -4.27
N ALA A 10 0.77 12.19 -5.39
CA ALA A 10 0.93 12.83 -6.70
C ALA A 10 0.17 14.17 -6.79
N LYS A 11 -1.00 14.28 -6.13
CA LYS A 11 -1.84 15.49 -6.10
C LYS A 11 -2.53 15.62 -4.75
N TYR A 12 -2.95 16.83 -4.40
CA TYR A 12 -3.66 17.15 -3.15
C TYR A 12 -4.96 16.36 -2.95
N ILE A 13 -5.72 16.14 -4.03
CA ILE A 13 -7.01 15.43 -3.97
C ILE A 13 -6.89 13.96 -3.59
N HIS A 14 -5.68 13.38 -3.64
CA HIS A 14 -5.43 11.98 -3.28
C HIS A 14 -5.03 11.88 -1.82
N SER A 15 -5.59 10.90 -1.12
CA SER A 15 -5.10 10.38 0.15
C SER A 15 -4.32 9.09 -0.08
N ASN A 16 -3.55 8.66 0.90
CA ASN A 16 -2.81 7.40 0.82
C ASN A 16 -3.45 6.35 1.75
N PRO A 17 -4.36 5.50 1.26
CA PRO A 17 -5.06 4.53 2.11
C PRO A 17 -4.11 3.56 2.83
N GLY A 18 -2.91 3.31 2.28
CA GLY A 18 -1.92 2.44 2.91
C GLY A 18 -1.48 2.94 4.28
N VAL A 19 -1.13 4.22 4.44
CA VAL A 19 -0.69 4.76 5.74
C VAL A 19 -1.83 4.79 6.77
N TYR A 20 -3.08 5.01 6.32
CA TYR A 20 -4.26 4.91 7.19
C TYR A 20 -4.50 3.47 7.63
N SER A 21 -4.37 2.50 6.72
CA SER A 21 -4.50 1.07 7.02
C SER A 21 -3.50 0.62 8.07
N LEU A 22 -2.22 1.01 7.93
CA LEU A 22 -1.17 0.71 8.90
C LEU A 22 -1.53 1.25 10.29
N LYS A 23 -1.90 2.54 10.38
CA LYS A 23 -2.26 3.20 11.64
C LYS A 23 -3.45 2.50 12.29
N MET A 24 -4.59 2.39 11.58
CA MET A 24 -5.82 1.83 12.13
C MET A 24 -5.64 0.38 12.56
N PHE A 25 -4.88 -0.40 11.79
CA PHE A 25 -4.59 -1.79 12.18
C PHE A 25 -3.73 -1.86 13.45
N ALA A 26 -2.67 -1.07 13.55
CA ALA A 26 -1.80 -1.03 14.72
C ALA A 26 -2.57 -0.60 16.00
N GLU A 27 -3.43 0.41 15.89
CA GLU A 27 -4.30 0.87 16.98
C GLU A 27 -5.29 -0.24 17.41
N SER A 28 -5.92 -0.92 16.47
CA SER A 28 -6.86 -2.02 16.74
C SER A 28 -6.21 -3.22 17.45
N LYS A 29 -4.89 -3.39 17.29
CA LYS A 29 -4.11 -4.45 17.97
C LYS A 29 -3.51 -3.99 19.29
N GLY A 30 -3.69 -2.72 19.68
CA GLY A 30 -3.07 -2.15 20.87
C GLY A 30 -1.55 -1.96 20.73
N ALA A 31 -1.00 -2.09 19.51
CA ALA A 31 0.40 -1.83 19.22
C ALA A 31 0.71 -0.31 19.22
N ALA A 32 -0.31 0.53 18.97
CA ALA A 32 -0.25 1.97 19.11
C ALA A 32 -1.44 2.47 19.95
N GLN A 33 -1.27 3.63 20.60
CA GLN A 33 -2.36 4.32 21.29
C GLN A 33 -3.08 5.23 20.30
N ALA A 34 -4.42 5.23 20.35
CA ALA A 34 -5.22 6.22 19.65
C ALA A 34 -4.86 7.63 20.17
N VAL A 35 -4.67 8.58 19.26
CA VAL A 35 -4.38 9.97 19.64
C VAL A 35 -5.64 10.57 20.24
N GLN A 36 -5.57 11.10 21.48
CA GLN A 36 -6.71 11.79 22.10
C GLN A 36 -7.10 13.01 21.25
N GLY A 37 -8.30 12.96 20.70
CA GLY A 37 -8.84 13.98 19.78
C GLY A 37 -9.55 13.40 18.57
N ASP A 38 -9.22 12.19 18.17
CA ASP A 38 -10.06 11.39 17.26
C ASP A 38 -11.15 10.72 18.10
N GLN A 39 -12.20 11.47 18.47
CA GLN A 39 -13.39 10.85 19.05
C GLN A 39 -13.88 9.81 18.04
N ASN A 40 -13.84 8.56 18.46
CA ASN A 40 -14.39 7.44 17.71
C ASN A 40 -15.92 7.67 17.60
N PRO A 41 -16.47 8.01 16.44
CA PRO A 41 -17.92 8.23 16.32
C PRO A 41 -18.73 6.95 16.54
N TRP A 42 -18.08 5.82 16.77
CA TRP A 42 -18.67 4.49 16.97
C TRP A 42 -18.98 4.15 18.43
N GLU A 43 -18.72 5.07 19.39
CA GLU A 43 -19.15 4.85 20.79
C GLU A 43 -20.66 4.89 20.93
N ASP A 44 -21.39 5.44 19.96
CA ASP A 44 -22.85 5.54 19.96
C ASP A 44 -23.55 4.64 18.92
N GLY A 45 -23.18 3.37 18.82
CA GLY A 45 -24.14 2.39 18.33
C GLY A 45 -24.01 1.73 16.98
N LEU A 46 -22.81 1.46 16.47
CA LEU A 46 -22.65 0.34 15.53
C LEU A 46 -21.99 -0.84 16.26
N PRO A 47 -22.49 -2.08 16.10
CA PRO A 47 -21.90 -3.21 16.79
C PRO A 47 -20.54 -3.53 16.22
N CYS A 48 -19.46 -3.07 16.89
CA CYS A 48 -18.20 -3.79 16.83
C CYS A 48 -18.48 -5.16 17.45
N VAL A 49 -18.70 -6.17 16.61
CA VAL A 49 -18.75 -7.55 17.08
C VAL A 49 -17.35 -7.90 17.55
N PRO A 50 -17.09 -8.07 18.86
CA PRO A 50 -15.84 -8.62 19.33
C PRO A 50 -15.77 -10.05 18.80
N LEU A 51 -14.81 -10.36 17.94
CA LEU A 51 -14.48 -11.73 17.60
C LEU A 51 -14.14 -12.46 18.89
N GLY A 52 -14.99 -13.45 19.23
CA GLY A 52 -15.09 -14.24 20.43
C GLY A 52 -13.81 -14.42 21.24
N ALA A 53 -13.83 -13.88 22.44
CA ALA A 53 -13.06 -14.40 23.53
C ALA A 53 -13.76 -15.68 23.99
N GLU A 54 -13.32 -16.84 23.54
CA GLU A 54 -13.65 -18.09 24.19
C GLU A 54 -13.04 -18.06 25.60
N LYS A 55 -13.94 -18.03 26.59
CA LYS A 55 -13.58 -18.28 27.99
C LYS A 55 -13.19 -19.74 28.09
N GLN A 56 -11.91 -20.00 28.27
CA GLN A 56 -11.46 -21.25 28.92
C GLN A 56 -11.20 -20.95 30.39
N GLU A 57 -12.10 -21.41 31.25
CA GLU A 57 -11.85 -21.57 32.65
C GLU A 57 -11.01 -22.85 32.83
N GLU A 58 -9.77 -22.67 33.26
CA GLU A 58 -9.04 -23.76 33.91
C GLU A 58 -8.48 -23.29 35.25
N HIS A 59 -9.00 -23.90 36.30
CA HIS A 59 -8.50 -23.84 37.65
C HIS A 59 -7.24 -24.69 37.82
N GLY A 60 -6.21 -24.11 38.45
CA GLY A 60 -5.09 -24.85 39.01
C GLY A 60 -4.18 -23.96 39.86
N PRO A 61 -3.85 -24.34 41.10
CA PRO A 61 -3.25 -23.43 42.06
C PRO A 61 -1.74 -23.53 42.09
N TYR A 62 -1.03 -22.40 41.85
CA TYR A 62 0.31 -22.18 42.40
C TYR A 62 0.43 -20.75 42.88
N ALA A 63 0.51 -20.66 44.21
CA ALA A 63 0.84 -19.42 44.91
C ALA A 63 2.35 -19.16 44.87
N GLY A 64 2.70 -17.89 44.72
CA GLY A 64 3.94 -17.30 45.22
C GLY A 64 5.06 -17.15 44.21
N VAL A 65 5.18 -15.95 43.64
CA VAL A 65 6.33 -15.07 43.72
C VAL A 65 5.87 -13.73 43.13
N THR A 66 5.71 -12.73 43.98
CA THR A 66 5.46 -11.35 43.58
C THR A 66 6.78 -10.68 43.21
N GLU A 67 7.17 -10.71 41.94
CA GLU A 67 8.05 -9.72 41.36
C GLU A 67 7.19 -8.70 40.60
N LYS A 68 6.86 -7.60 41.29
CA LYS A 68 6.44 -6.33 40.68
C LYS A 68 7.63 -5.73 39.96
N THR A 69 8.02 -6.23 38.81
CA THR A 69 8.70 -5.41 37.82
C THR A 69 7.63 -4.55 37.14
N ALA A 70 7.54 -3.29 37.57
CA ALA A 70 6.77 -2.29 36.85
C ALA A 70 7.27 -2.26 35.41
N ARG A 71 6.49 -2.87 34.49
CA ARG A 71 6.60 -2.62 33.05
C ARG A 71 6.14 -1.18 32.87
N GLU A 72 7.07 -0.24 32.82
CA GLU A 72 6.84 1.06 32.21
C GLU A 72 6.49 0.76 30.74
N SER A 73 5.21 0.70 30.43
CA SER A 73 4.73 0.52 29.06
C SER A 73 5.02 1.82 28.33
N HIS A 74 6.08 1.85 27.54
CA HIS A 74 6.36 2.97 26.66
C HIS A 74 5.22 3.04 25.64
N SER A 75 4.39 4.07 25.72
CA SER A 75 3.28 4.26 24.79
C SER A 75 3.82 4.56 23.39
N MET A 76 3.29 3.85 22.39
CA MET A 76 3.58 4.10 20.98
C MET A 76 2.45 4.97 20.40
N GLN A 77 2.81 6.09 19.77
CA GLN A 77 1.88 6.97 19.06
C GLN A 77 2.20 6.90 17.57
N VAL A 78 1.16 6.79 16.73
CA VAL A 78 1.30 6.82 15.28
C VAL A 78 0.59 8.06 14.75
N GLU A 79 1.34 8.94 14.11
CA GLU A 79 0.82 10.12 13.41
C GLU A 79 0.92 9.91 11.89
N ILE A 80 0.04 10.56 11.14
CA ILE A 80 0.09 10.60 9.68
C ILE A 80 0.39 12.02 9.23
N ALA A 81 1.32 12.17 8.28
CA ALA A 81 1.55 13.42 7.57
C ALA A 81 1.46 13.17 6.07
N GLU A 82 0.56 13.85 5.40
CA GLU A 82 0.38 13.77 3.96
C GLU A 82 0.81 15.06 3.26
N TYR A 83 1.66 14.89 2.28
CA TYR A 83 2.17 15.94 1.41
C TYR A 83 1.93 15.58 -0.05
N THR A 84 2.38 16.42 -0.96
CA THR A 84 2.36 16.16 -2.40
C THR A 84 3.74 16.42 -3.00
N ILE A 85 4.00 15.84 -4.17
CA ILE A 85 5.22 16.12 -4.96
C ILE A 85 5.36 17.60 -5.36
N ASN A 86 4.31 18.40 -5.22
CA ASN A 86 4.28 19.83 -5.50
C ASN A 86 4.63 20.70 -4.26
N ASN A 87 4.71 20.11 -3.08
CA ASN A 87 5.19 20.83 -1.91
C ASN A 87 6.71 21.04 -2.01
N GLN A 88 7.18 22.18 -1.54
CA GLN A 88 8.62 22.42 -1.40
C GLN A 88 9.18 21.48 -0.34
N MET A 89 10.32 20.85 -0.64
CA MET A 89 10.94 19.86 0.24
C MET A 89 11.29 20.44 1.60
N GLU A 90 11.73 21.68 1.62
CA GLU A 90 12.10 22.41 2.84
C GLU A 90 10.92 22.55 3.80
N LEU A 91 9.70 22.77 3.29
CA LEU A 91 8.48 22.86 4.12
C LEU A 91 8.08 21.50 4.68
N ILE A 92 8.28 20.43 3.93
CA ILE A 92 8.06 19.06 4.40
C ILE A 92 9.06 18.72 5.51
N LEU A 93 10.34 19.02 5.26
CA LEU A 93 11.41 18.79 6.23
C LEU A 93 11.17 19.59 7.51
N GLU A 94 10.77 20.86 7.40
CA GLU A 94 10.44 21.72 8.55
C GLU A 94 9.29 21.14 9.39
N ASP A 95 8.21 20.67 8.75
CA ASP A 95 7.08 20.06 9.46
C ASP A 95 7.50 18.77 10.17
N ILE A 96 8.26 17.89 9.51
CA ILE A 96 8.79 16.66 10.13
C ILE A 96 9.70 17.02 11.31
N TYR A 97 10.60 18.00 11.14
CA TYR A 97 11.49 18.45 12.20
C TYR A 97 10.73 18.99 13.42
N ARG A 98 9.67 19.77 13.20
CA ARG A 98 8.82 20.32 14.29
C ARG A 98 8.07 19.22 15.04
N ARG A 99 7.67 18.14 14.37
CA ARG A 99 6.99 17.00 14.99
C ARG A 99 7.91 16.15 15.85
N LYS A 100 9.23 16.21 15.64
CA LYS A 100 10.25 15.45 16.39
C LYS A 100 9.88 13.98 16.52
N PRO A 101 9.70 13.24 15.42
CA PRO A 101 9.40 11.82 15.48
C PRO A 101 10.62 11.02 15.92
N ASP A 102 10.40 9.98 16.72
CA ASP A 102 11.43 8.98 16.99
C ASP A 102 11.68 8.11 15.73
N MET A 103 10.61 7.84 14.97
CA MET A 103 10.69 7.05 13.75
C MET A 103 9.87 7.72 12.64
N VAL A 104 10.37 7.64 11.39
CA VAL A 104 9.66 8.09 10.19
C VAL A 104 9.49 6.93 9.23
N GLY A 105 8.26 6.68 8.77
CA GLY A 105 7.97 5.72 7.69
C GLY A 105 7.49 6.43 6.45
N ILE A 106 8.17 6.25 5.30
CA ILE A 106 7.82 6.92 4.05
C ILE A 106 7.25 5.93 3.05
N SER A 107 6.10 6.27 2.48
CA SER A 107 5.41 5.50 1.44
C SER A 107 6.01 5.80 0.06
N CYS A 108 6.61 4.79 -0.59
CA CYS A 108 7.39 4.92 -1.83
C CYS A 108 6.69 4.31 -3.04
N TYR A 109 6.51 5.13 -4.05
CA TYR A 109 5.94 4.78 -5.35
C TYR A 109 6.84 5.30 -6.47
N ILE A 110 6.63 4.82 -7.69
CA ILE A 110 7.42 5.22 -8.86
C ILE A 110 7.46 6.74 -9.07
N TRP A 111 6.40 7.47 -8.71
CA TRP A 111 6.33 8.93 -8.90
C TRP A 111 7.01 9.76 -7.80
N ASN A 112 7.29 9.18 -6.62
CA ASN A 112 7.84 9.94 -5.50
C ASN A 112 9.18 9.42 -4.99
N ILE A 113 9.68 8.28 -5.48
CA ILE A 113 10.88 7.63 -4.91
C ILE A 113 12.11 8.55 -4.89
N ALA A 114 12.38 9.27 -5.97
CA ALA A 114 13.53 10.17 -6.01
C ALA A 114 13.39 11.29 -4.96
N TYR A 115 12.19 11.88 -4.86
CA TYR A 115 11.87 12.90 -3.88
C TYR A 115 11.96 12.36 -2.43
N ALA A 116 11.46 11.15 -2.21
CA ALA A 116 11.50 10.48 -0.91
C ALA A 116 12.95 10.21 -0.44
N LEU A 117 13.83 9.76 -1.34
CA LEU A 117 15.24 9.50 -1.00
C LEU A 117 16.02 10.79 -0.72
N ASP A 118 15.76 11.87 -1.46
CA ASP A 118 16.35 13.17 -1.13
C ASP A 118 15.89 13.67 0.25
N LEU A 119 14.59 13.53 0.55
CA LEU A 119 14.04 13.87 1.87
C LEU A 119 14.63 13.00 2.99
N VAL A 120 14.86 11.71 2.76
CA VAL A 120 15.54 10.79 3.72
C VAL A 120 16.90 11.32 4.13
N ARG A 121 17.73 11.71 3.14
CA ARG A 121 19.08 12.23 3.39
C ARG A 121 19.06 13.52 4.20
N ASP A 122 18.05 14.37 3.99
CA ASP A 122 17.91 15.63 4.74
C ASP A 122 17.31 15.40 6.13
N ILE A 123 16.34 14.49 6.29
CA ILE A 123 15.84 14.08 7.63
C ILE A 123 17.00 13.55 8.46
N HIS A 124 17.82 12.67 7.92
CA HIS A 124 18.95 12.09 8.63
C HIS A 124 19.95 13.16 9.14
N LYS A 125 20.20 14.23 8.38
CA LYS A 125 21.08 15.33 8.78
C LYS A 125 20.50 16.15 9.95
N VAL A 126 19.19 16.42 9.95
CA VAL A 126 18.57 17.31 10.95
C VAL A 126 18.00 16.56 12.15
N LEU A 127 17.74 15.26 12.02
CA LEU A 127 17.23 14.36 13.04
C LEU A 127 18.04 13.04 13.04
N PRO A 128 19.33 13.09 13.43
CA PRO A 128 20.25 11.96 13.30
C PRO A 128 19.86 10.74 14.17
N ASP A 129 19.10 10.95 15.24
CA ASP A 129 18.62 9.89 16.13
C ASP A 129 17.30 9.24 15.67
N THR A 130 16.70 9.69 14.58
CA THR A 130 15.45 9.16 14.03
C THR A 130 15.72 7.95 13.16
N ASP A 131 15.02 6.83 13.43
CA ASP A 131 15.07 5.64 12.58
C ASP A 131 14.13 5.83 11.37
N ILE A 132 14.67 5.71 10.15
CA ILE A 132 13.93 5.95 8.91
C ILE A 132 13.59 4.63 8.24
N TRP A 133 12.31 4.42 7.99
CA TRP A 133 11.74 3.24 7.34
C TRP A 133 11.11 3.60 6.01
N LEU A 134 11.29 2.74 5.02
CA LEU A 134 10.57 2.85 3.75
C LEU A 134 9.57 1.70 3.58
N GLY A 135 8.53 1.93 2.79
CA GLY A 135 7.57 0.92 2.40
C GLY A 135 6.89 1.28 1.09
N GLY A 136 6.18 0.34 0.52
CA GLY A 136 5.48 0.54 -0.74
C GLY A 136 6.11 -0.19 -1.93
N PRO A 137 5.43 -0.18 -3.09
CA PRO A 137 5.78 -1.06 -4.20
C PRO A 137 7.14 -0.76 -4.83
N GLU A 138 7.60 0.49 -4.83
CA GLU A 138 8.85 0.86 -5.50
C GLU A 138 10.12 0.38 -4.78
N VAL A 139 10.01 0.10 -3.47
CA VAL A 139 11.14 -0.29 -2.63
C VAL A 139 11.08 -1.75 -2.17
N SER A 140 10.12 -2.55 -2.66
CA SER A 140 9.88 -3.90 -2.12
C SER A 140 10.67 -5.01 -2.81
N TYR A 141 11.37 -4.74 -3.92
CA TYR A 141 11.93 -5.80 -4.77
C TYR A 141 13.46 -5.86 -4.77
N ASP A 142 14.15 -4.76 -4.47
CA ASP A 142 15.61 -4.66 -4.42
C ASP A 142 16.09 -4.15 -3.04
N THR A 143 15.46 -4.62 -1.98
CA THR A 143 15.63 -4.07 -0.63
C THR A 143 17.07 -4.14 -0.09
N PRO A 144 17.83 -5.23 -0.21
CA PRO A 144 19.20 -5.25 0.25
C PRO A 144 20.09 -4.25 -0.51
N GLN A 145 19.93 -4.18 -1.83
CA GLN A 145 20.68 -3.25 -2.69
C GLN A 145 20.29 -1.79 -2.39
N LEU A 146 19.03 -1.55 -2.07
CA LEU A 146 18.56 -0.22 -1.65
C LEU A 146 19.25 0.21 -0.36
N LEU A 147 19.30 -0.64 0.68
CA LEU A 147 19.92 -0.30 1.95
C LEU A 147 21.45 -0.10 1.81
N VAL A 148 22.10 -0.77 0.86
CA VAL A 148 23.51 -0.52 0.55
C VAL A 148 23.71 0.86 -0.08
N ARG A 149 22.81 1.28 -0.99
CA ARG A 149 22.91 2.59 -1.67
C ARG A 149 22.48 3.76 -0.79
N GLU A 150 21.55 3.53 0.12
CA GLU A 150 20.93 4.56 0.96
C GLU A 150 21.09 4.18 2.44
N PRO A 151 22.29 4.31 2.98
CA PRO A 151 22.61 3.86 4.34
C PRO A 151 21.85 4.66 5.42
N GLU A 152 21.30 5.83 5.09
CA GLU A 152 20.44 6.62 5.96
C GLU A 152 19.09 5.94 6.24
N VAL A 153 18.66 5.00 5.36
CA VAL A 153 17.47 4.18 5.58
C VAL A 153 17.80 3.07 6.56
N PHE A 154 17.10 3.01 7.68
CA PHE A 154 17.29 1.94 8.66
C PHE A 154 16.72 0.61 8.18
N GLY A 155 15.55 0.64 7.52
CA GLY A 155 14.95 -0.58 6.99
C GLY A 155 13.79 -0.34 6.04
N VAL A 156 13.33 -1.45 5.44
CA VAL A 156 12.25 -1.48 4.44
C VAL A 156 11.20 -2.50 4.84
N MET A 157 9.93 -2.11 4.72
CA MET A 157 8.76 -2.96 4.87
C MET A 157 8.27 -3.44 3.50
N LYS A 158 8.28 -4.76 3.25
CA LYS A 158 7.92 -5.40 1.96
C LYS A 158 6.54 -6.05 1.98
N GLY A 159 5.76 -5.86 0.92
CA GLY A 159 4.45 -6.49 0.77
C GLY A 159 3.34 -5.81 1.58
N GLU A 160 2.41 -6.59 2.13
CA GLU A 160 1.31 -6.06 2.96
C GLU A 160 1.82 -5.63 4.33
N GLY A 161 1.55 -4.39 4.68
CA GLY A 161 2.22 -3.73 5.80
C GLY A 161 1.51 -3.83 7.14
N GLU A 162 0.22 -4.13 7.20
CA GLU A 162 -0.61 -3.95 8.39
C GLU A 162 -0.11 -4.76 9.60
N GLU A 163 0.01 -6.07 9.44
CA GLU A 163 0.49 -6.95 10.52
C GLU A 163 1.99 -6.76 10.80
N MET A 164 2.77 -6.50 9.75
CA MET A 164 4.21 -6.26 9.86
C MET A 164 4.49 -4.96 10.62
N PHE A 165 3.78 -3.88 10.30
CA PHE A 165 3.92 -2.61 10.99
C PHE A 165 3.53 -2.71 12.48
N ALA A 166 2.42 -3.37 12.79
CA ALA A 166 2.03 -3.62 14.18
C ALA A 166 3.10 -4.41 14.94
N ALA A 167 3.68 -5.45 14.32
CA ALA A 167 4.77 -6.23 14.93
C ALA A 167 6.05 -5.40 15.09
N LEU A 168 6.38 -4.54 14.13
CA LEU A 168 7.52 -3.60 14.22
C LEU A 168 7.38 -2.65 15.41
N LEU A 169 6.19 -2.07 15.63
CA LEU A 169 5.92 -1.22 16.78
C LEU A 169 6.11 -1.96 18.11
N GLU A 170 5.74 -3.24 18.20
CA GLU A 170 5.98 -4.06 19.39
C GLU A 170 7.46 -4.26 19.66
N CYS A 171 8.28 -4.45 18.61
CA CYS A 171 9.73 -4.53 18.78
C CYS A 171 10.29 -3.21 19.35
N TYR A 172 9.91 -2.07 18.82
CA TYR A 172 10.33 -0.76 19.35
C TYR A 172 9.80 -0.49 20.75
N ARG A 173 8.59 -0.93 21.09
CA ARG A 173 8.06 -0.84 22.45
C ARG A 173 8.93 -1.62 23.45
N THR A 174 9.46 -2.76 23.03
CA THR A 174 10.38 -3.56 23.85
C THR A 174 11.71 -2.84 24.05
N LEU A 175 12.24 -2.17 23.03
CA LEU A 175 13.47 -1.41 23.09
C LEU A 175 13.32 -0.14 23.94
N GLY A 176 12.24 0.61 23.73
CA GLY A 176 11.91 1.85 24.45
C GLY A 176 12.61 3.11 23.92
N CYS A 177 13.40 3.00 22.85
CA CYS A 177 14.08 4.10 22.16
C CYS A 177 14.32 3.73 20.69
N THR A 178 14.96 4.62 19.92
CA THR A 178 15.41 4.32 18.55
C THR A 178 16.74 3.57 18.56
N VAL A 179 17.04 2.85 17.50
CA VAL A 179 18.32 2.14 17.36
C VAL A 179 19.47 3.15 17.17
N ARG A 180 19.23 4.24 16.44
CA ARG A 180 20.20 5.31 16.22
C ARG A 180 20.58 6.02 17.50
N SER A 181 19.64 6.28 18.41
CA SER A 181 19.92 6.90 19.72
C SER A 181 20.84 6.06 20.62
N LEU A 182 20.95 4.76 20.34
CA LEU A 182 21.90 3.86 20.99
C LEU A 182 23.32 3.93 20.39
N GLY A 183 23.54 4.84 19.43
CA GLY A 183 24.85 5.04 18.79
C GLY A 183 25.09 4.11 17.60
N TRP A 184 24.04 3.48 17.07
CA TRP A 184 24.15 2.81 15.78
C TRP A 184 24.44 3.84 14.68
N ASN A 185 25.45 3.57 13.83
CA ASN A 185 25.88 4.50 12.79
C ASN A 185 26.34 3.72 11.56
N GLU A 186 25.80 4.08 10.40
CA GLU A 186 26.11 3.49 9.10
C GLU A 186 27.58 3.56 8.69
N GLN A 187 28.30 4.59 9.09
CA GLN A 187 29.71 4.81 8.73
C GLN A 187 30.68 3.79 9.36
N LYS A 188 30.24 3.01 10.33
CA LYS A 188 31.07 1.96 10.97
C LYS A 188 30.96 0.62 10.26
N ASN A 189 30.10 0.51 9.24
CA ASN A 189 29.86 -0.72 8.50
C ASN A 189 30.69 -0.78 7.23
N VAL A 190 32.00 -0.92 7.37
CA VAL A 190 33.02 -0.95 6.29
C VAL A 190 32.88 -2.15 5.32
N ALA A 191 31.88 -3.02 5.51
CA ALA A 191 31.62 -4.13 4.58
C ALA A 191 30.94 -3.68 3.26
N ALA A 192 30.47 -2.44 3.14
CA ALA A 192 29.77 -1.95 1.97
C ALA A 192 30.69 -1.68 0.75
N GLU A 193 31.99 -1.39 0.96
CA GLU A 193 32.90 -1.05 -0.14
C GLU A 193 33.27 -2.26 -1.02
N SER A 194 33.18 -3.50 -0.51
CA SER A 194 33.54 -4.69 -1.29
C SER A 194 32.43 -5.20 -2.22
N VAL A 195 31.17 -4.76 -2.04
CA VAL A 195 30.02 -5.23 -2.82
C VAL A 195 29.79 -4.39 -4.07
N ALA A 196 30.24 -3.13 -4.07
CA ALA A 196 30.03 -2.21 -5.20
C ALA A 196 30.81 -2.64 -6.47
N ASP A 197 31.88 -3.40 -6.33
CA ASP A 197 32.79 -3.73 -7.44
C ASP A 197 32.61 -5.16 -8.03
N SER A 198 31.92 -6.07 -7.37
CA SER A 198 31.84 -7.47 -7.78
C SER A 198 30.46 -8.08 -7.99
N GLY A 199 29.39 -7.42 -7.59
CA GLY A 199 28.02 -7.94 -7.74
C GLY A 199 27.72 -9.24 -6.97
N ARG A 200 28.64 -9.71 -6.11
CA ARG A 200 28.48 -10.91 -5.28
C ARG A 200 28.58 -10.57 -3.80
N LEU A 201 27.64 -11.09 -3.02
CA LEU A 201 27.71 -11.06 -1.56
C LEU A 201 28.92 -11.88 -1.09
N PRO A 202 29.76 -11.39 -0.15
CA PRO A 202 30.91 -12.14 0.36
C PRO A 202 30.46 -13.38 1.16
N GLU A 203 31.16 -14.49 0.97
CA GLU A 203 30.96 -15.72 1.75
C GLU A 203 31.32 -15.51 3.23
N LEU A 204 30.65 -16.24 4.11
CA LEU A 204 30.62 -16.08 5.58
C LEU A 204 31.96 -16.23 6.31
N GLN A 205 33.06 -16.56 5.63
CA GLN A 205 34.31 -17.01 6.28
C GLN A 205 35.42 -15.96 6.46
N ASP A 206 35.34 -14.77 5.84
CA ASP A 206 36.42 -13.76 5.88
C ASP A 206 36.01 -12.44 6.56
N ARG A 207 35.58 -12.48 7.83
CA ARG A 207 35.10 -11.27 8.52
C ARG A 207 35.99 -10.90 9.72
N PRO A 208 36.42 -9.62 9.87
CA PRO A 208 37.08 -9.15 11.08
C PRO A 208 36.12 -9.06 12.26
N GLU A 209 36.51 -9.55 13.42
CA GLU A 209 35.82 -9.41 14.71
C GLU A 209 35.68 -7.93 15.09
N THR A 210 34.45 -7.41 15.09
CA THR A 210 34.16 -6.03 15.53
C THR A 210 33.90 -5.98 17.02
N ALA A 211 34.87 -5.51 17.77
CA ALA A 211 34.97 -5.52 19.24
C ALA A 211 34.05 -4.51 19.98
N ARG A 212 33.02 -3.90 19.34
CA ARG A 212 32.13 -2.92 20.00
C ARG A 212 30.65 -3.31 20.03
N VAL A 213 30.23 -4.31 19.27
CA VAL A 213 28.84 -4.83 19.32
C VAL A 213 28.59 -5.56 20.64
N SER A 214 29.63 -6.02 21.34
CA SER A 214 29.55 -6.72 22.61
C SER A 214 29.06 -5.84 23.79
N GLU A 215 29.28 -4.53 23.76
CA GLU A 215 28.79 -3.62 24.83
C GLU A 215 27.31 -3.28 24.67
N ILE A 216 26.80 -3.17 23.45
CA ILE A 216 25.39 -2.93 23.16
C ILE A 216 24.56 -4.20 23.37
N SER A 217 25.10 -5.37 23.01
CA SER A 217 24.40 -6.67 23.13
C SER A 217 24.26 -7.18 24.58
N GLY A 218 24.96 -6.59 25.55
CA GLY A 218 24.82 -6.91 26.98
C GLY A 218 23.52 -6.42 27.62
N ASN A 219 22.76 -5.53 26.95
CA ASN A 219 21.50 -5.05 27.44
C ASN A 219 20.36 -6.01 27.02
N ALA A 220 19.65 -6.59 27.96
CA ALA A 220 18.57 -7.55 27.72
C ALA A 220 17.46 -6.98 26.80
N ARG A 221 17.17 -5.68 26.85
CA ARG A 221 16.19 -5.02 25.98
C ARG A 221 16.66 -4.96 24.53
N VAL A 222 17.93 -4.65 24.30
CA VAL A 222 18.53 -4.62 22.96
C VAL A 222 18.54 -6.01 22.33
N SER A 223 18.94 -7.02 23.11
CA SER A 223 18.90 -8.42 22.65
C SER A 223 17.49 -8.88 22.32
N ALA A 224 16.50 -8.54 23.16
CA ALA A 224 15.08 -8.83 22.94
C ALA A 224 14.54 -8.11 21.69
N PHE A 225 14.96 -6.87 21.45
CA PHE A 225 14.59 -6.12 20.23
C PHE A 225 15.08 -6.82 18.96
N TRP A 226 16.35 -7.17 18.87
CA TRP A 226 16.90 -7.84 17.69
C TRP A 226 16.30 -9.22 17.48
N HIS A 227 16.01 -9.93 18.56
CA HIS A 227 15.27 -11.19 18.47
C HIS A 227 13.84 -10.96 17.94
N CYS A 228 13.13 -9.95 18.44
CA CYS A 228 11.82 -9.57 17.92
C CYS A 228 11.89 -9.24 16.43
N MET A 229 12.81 -8.37 16.01
CA MET A 229 13.01 -7.97 14.62
C MET A 229 13.22 -9.17 13.69
N SER A 230 14.00 -10.16 14.13
CA SER A 230 14.27 -11.38 13.34
C SER A 230 13.03 -12.26 13.12
N GLN A 231 11.96 -12.08 13.89
CA GLN A 231 10.70 -12.82 13.77
C GLN A 231 9.67 -12.09 12.91
N VAL A 232 9.92 -10.83 12.54
CA VAL A 232 8.97 -10.05 11.72
C VAL A 232 9.23 -10.31 10.24
N ALA A 233 8.41 -11.17 9.64
CA ALA A 233 8.48 -11.45 8.20
C ALA A 233 8.15 -10.19 7.37
N GLY A 234 8.86 -10.01 6.26
CA GLY A 234 8.70 -8.88 5.34
C GLY A 234 9.63 -7.70 5.61
N LEU A 235 10.40 -7.70 6.71
CA LEU A 235 11.39 -6.66 6.97
C LEU A 235 12.71 -6.94 6.28
N THR A 236 13.33 -5.88 5.73
CA THR A 236 14.76 -5.82 5.41
C THR A 236 15.36 -4.67 6.20
N TYR A 237 16.40 -4.89 6.97
CA TYR A 237 16.93 -3.86 7.88
C TYR A 237 18.42 -4.07 8.18
N HIS A 238 19.08 -3.03 8.66
CA HIS A 238 20.44 -3.12 9.18
C HIS A 238 20.44 -3.79 10.56
N GLY A 239 21.10 -4.94 10.66
CA GLY A 239 21.26 -5.68 11.91
C GLY A 239 22.24 -5.03 12.89
N ALA A 240 22.34 -5.60 14.10
CA ALA A 240 23.20 -5.11 15.15
C ALA A 240 24.69 -5.07 14.76
N ASP A 241 25.12 -6.00 13.93
CA ASP A 241 26.47 -6.14 13.39
C ASP A 241 26.68 -5.36 12.07
N GLY A 242 25.67 -4.58 11.64
CA GLY A 242 25.67 -3.87 10.39
C GLY A 242 25.42 -4.73 9.15
N ILE A 243 25.15 -6.02 9.33
CA ILE A 243 24.74 -6.90 8.24
C ILE A 243 23.29 -6.64 7.90
N ILE A 244 22.96 -6.59 6.61
CA ILE A 244 21.59 -6.46 6.16
C ILE A 244 20.86 -7.78 6.40
N CYS A 245 19.83 -7.74 7.24
CA CYS A 245 18.90 -8.83 7.49
C CYS A 245 17.73 -8.72 6.53
N ASP A 246 17.50 -9.73 5.71
CA ASP A 246 16.40 -9.77 4.73
C ASP A 246 15.43 -10.91 5.08
N GLN A 247 14.26 -10.55 5.63
CA GLN A 247 13.25 -11.53 6.00
C GLN A 247 12.34 -11.86 4.81
N PRO A 248 11.86 -13.11 4.67
CA PRO A 248 10.94 -13.48 3.61
C PRO A 248 9.63 -12.67 3.70
N ILE A 249 9.00 -12.44 2.55
CA ILE A 249 7.70 -11.76 2.49
C ILE A 249 6.67 -12.58 3.27
N ARG A 250 5.82 -11.87 4.02
CA ARG A 250 4.76 -12.47 4.83
C ARG A 250 3.66 -13.06 3.93
N PRO A 251 3.02 -14.17 4.33
CA PRO A 251 1.78 -14.61 3.71
C PRO A 251 0.70 -13.53 3.77
N VAL A 252 -0.13 -13.48 2.73
CA VAL A 252 -1.22 -12.51 2.62
C VAL A 252 -2.26 -12.68 3.74
N MET A 253 -2.81 -11.56 4.21
CA MET A 253 -3.76 -11.58 5.33
C MET A 253 -5.23 -11.63 4.86
N ASP A 254 -6.13 -12.00 5.77
CA ASP A 254 -7.58 -11.84 5.61
C ASP A 254 -7.95 -10.36 5.72
N MET A 255 -8.55 -9.81 4.67
CA MET A 255 -8.95 -8.40 4.59
C MET A 255 -10.02 -8.00 5.61
N SER A 256 -10.82 -8.95 6.08
CA SER A 256 -11.83 -8.69 7.11
C SER A 256 -11.24 -8.35 8.48
N ARG A 257 -9.93 -8.54 8.65
CA ARG A 257 -9.19 -8.15 9.86
C ARG A 257 -8.74 -6.69 9.86
N ILE A 258 -8.78 -6.02 8.72
CA ILE A 258 -8.43 -4.59 8.61
C ILE A 258 -9.60 -3.78 9.16
N PRO A 259 -9.41 -2.86 10.12
CA PRO A 259 -10.47 -1.97 10.58
C PRO A 259 -10.94 -1.02 9.48
N PHE A 260 -12.11 -0.40 9.66
CA PHE A 260 -12.54 0.69 8.81
C PHE A 260 -11.57 1.87 8.91
N LEU A 261 -11.14 2.41 7.76
CA LEU A 261 -10.04 3.38 7.72
C LEU A 261 -10.47 4.82 8.09
N TYR A 262 -11.76 5.10 8.11
CA TYR A 262 -12.32 6.45 8.22
C TYR A 262 -13.21 6.63 9.46
N PRO A 263 -12.65 6.58 10.69
CA PRO A 263 -13.43 6.87 11.89
C PRO A 263 -13.92 8.32 11.91
N SER A 264 -13.26 9.21 11.16
CA SER A 264 -13.64 10.59 10.91
C SER A 264 -13.29 10.98 9.48
N LEU A 265 -14.09 11.84 8.86
CA LEU A 265 -13.80 12.45 7.56
C LEU A 265 -13.14 13.83 7.67
N LYS A 266 -12.78 14.25 8.88
CA LYS A 266 -12.03 15.50 9.09
C LYS A 266 -10.69 15.43 8.36
N GLY A 267 -10.40 16.42 7.53
CA GLY A 267 -9.19 16.45 6.68
C GLY A 267 -9.36 15.77 5.33
N PHE A 268 -10.54 15.18 5.04
CA PHE A 268 -10.89 14.63 3.73
C PHE A 268 -11.78 15.56 2.90
N GLU A 269 -12.03 16.78 3.36
CA GLU A 269 -12.77 17.79 2.63
C GLU A 269 -12.06 18.07 1.29
N ASN A 270 -12.79 17.96 0.19
CA ASN A 270 -12.28 18.12 -1.19
C ASN A 270 -11.21 17.07 -1.60
N ARG A 271 -11.20 15.90 -0.96
CA ARG A 271 -10.37 14.77 -1.32
C ARG A 271 -11.22 13.59 -1.80
N ILE A 272 -10.61 12.74 -2.61
CA ILE A 272 -11.17 11.44 -2.97
C ILE A 272 -10.99 10.50 -1.77
N VAL A 273 -12.08 9.89 -1.33
CA VAL A 273 -12.05 8.83 -0.33
C VAL A 273 -11.80 7.50 -1.05
N TYR A 274 -10.73 6.81 -0.67
CA TYR A 274 -10.40 5.51 -1.24
C TYR A 274 -10.93 4.37 -0.37
N TYR A 275 -11.54 3.39 -0.98
CA TYR A 275 -12.08 2.23 -0.30
C TYR A 275 -11.60 0.93 -0.95
N GLU A 276 -11.33 -0.09 -0.15
CA GLU A 276 -10.84 -1.39 -0.61
C GLU A 276 -11.76 -2.50 -0.11
N SER A 277 -12.54 -3.12 -1.02
CA SER A 277 -13.41 -4.25 -0.70
C SER A 277 -12.80 -5.60 -1.09
N SER A 278 -11.77 -5.57 -1.94
CA SER A 278 -10.99 -6.75 -2.30
C SER A 278 -9.54 -6.39 -2.62
N ARG A 279 -8.63 -7.33 -2.40
CA ARG A 279 -7.19 -7.19 -2.68
C ARG A 279 -6.70 -8.38 -3.49
N GLY A 280 -5.76 -8.12 -4.42
CA GLY A 280 -5.26 -9.09 -5.39
C GLY A 280 -5.98 -8.97 -6.74
N CYS A 281 -5.51 -9.72 -7.75
CA CYS A 281 -6.09 -9.73 -9.10
C CYS A 281 -5.98 -11.12 -9.70
N PRO A 282 -7.04 -11.68 -10.34
CA PRO A 282 -7.00 -13.02 -10.91
C PRO A 282 -6.21 -13.08 -12.23
N PHE A 283 -5.89 -11.93 -12.82
CA PHE A 283 -5.20 -11.83 -14.09
C PHE A 283 -3.67 -11.82 -13.96
N SER A 284 -2.98 -12.00 -15.09
CA SER A 284 -1.52 -12.14 -15.15
C SER A 284 -0.87 -11.08 -16.03
N CYS A 285 -1.46 -9.86 -16.12
CA CYS A 285 -0.95 -8.80 -16.98
C CYS A 285 0.52 -8.49 -16.61
N SER A 286 1.42 -8.58 -17.61
CA SER A 286 2.87 -8.54 -17.41
C SER A 286 3.40 -7.22 -16.87
N TYR A 287 2.71 -6.13 -17.13
CA TYR A 287 3.08 -4.76 -16.69
C TYR A 287 2.56 -4.40 -15.28
N CYS A 288 1.72 -5.26 -14.67
CA CYS A 288 0.98 -4.92 -13.45
C CYS A 288 1.52 -5.66 -12.22
N LEU A 289 1.82 -4.92 -11.15
CA LEU A 289 2.25 -5.51 -9.87
C LEU A 289 1.15 -6.32 -9.18
N SER A 290 -0.13 -5.99 -9.40
CA SER A 290 -1.25 -6.75 -8.83
C SER A 290 -1.39 -8.16 -9.42
N SER A 291 -0.67 -8.46 -10.53
CA SER A 291 -0.61 -9.80 -11.12
C SER A 291 0.33 -10.76 -10.39
N ILE A 292 1.12 -10.27 -9.44
CA ILE A 292 2.08 -11.06 -8.66
C ILE A 292 1.33 -11.91 -7.63
N ASP A 293 0.43 -11.28 -6.86
CA ASP A 293 -0.47 -11.99 -5.95
C ASP A 293 -1.80 -12.28 -6.66
N LYS A 294 -1.98 -13.55 -7.01
CA LYS A 294 -3.19 -14.03 -7.71
C LYS A 294 -4.32 -14.44 -6.77
N SER A 295 -4.11 -14.39 -5.47
CA SER A 295 -5.12 -14.70 -4.48
C SER A 295 -6.04 -13.49 -4.27
N VAL A 296 -7.17 -13.46 -4.99
CA VAL A 296 -8.18 -12.43 -4.75
C VAL A 296 -8.88 -12.71 -3.43
N ARG A 297 -8.77 -11.79 -2.49
CA ARG A 297 -9.37 -11.85 -1.15
C ARG A 297 -10.43 -10.78 -1.03
N PHE A 298 -11.57 -11.14 -0.54
CA PHE A 298 -12.72 -10.25 -0.38
C PHE A 298 -12.94 -9.96 1.10
N ARG A 299 -13.21 -8.70 1.41
CA ARG A 299 -13.68 -8.27 2.72
C ARG A 299 -15.10 -8.78 2.94
N ASP A 300 -15.43 -9.23 4.14
CA ASP A 300 -16.78 -9.72 4.47
C ASP A 300 -17.82 -8.61 4.19
N LEU A 301 -18.87 -8.95 3.43
CA LEU A 301 -19.96 -8.02 3.12
C LEU A 301 -20.67 -7.48 4.37
N LYS A 302 -20.66 -8.21 5.49
CA LYS A 302 -21.17 -7.72 6.76
C LYS A 302 -20.41 -6.50 7.31
N LEU A 303 -19.17 -6.30 6.87
CA LEU A 303 -18.35 -5.12 7.17
C LEU A 303 -18.50 -4.07 6.06
N VAL A 304 -18.43 -4.52 4.79
CA VAL A 304 -18.49 -3.62 3.62
C VAL A 304 -19.78 -2.80 3.59
N LEU A 305 -20.96 -3.44 3.75
CA LEU A 305 -22.22 -2.74 3.57
C LEU A 305 -22.44 -1.61 4.60
N PRO A 306 -22.23 -1.80 5.92
CA PRO A 306 -22.28 -0.71 6.88
C PRO A 306 -21.23 0.39 6.65
N GLU A 307 -20.04 0.04 6.14
CA GLU A 307 -19.01 1.02 5.78
C GLU A 307 -19.45 1.90 4.58
N LEU A 308 -20.20 1.33 3.63
CA LEU A 308 -20.80 2.09 2.54
C LEU A 308 -21.95 2.98 3.03
N ASP A 309 -22.78 2.50 3.97
CA ASP A 309 -23.81 3.32 4.62
C ASP A 309 -23.21 4.55 5.27
N PHE A 310 -22.06 4.43 5.95
CA PHE A 310 -21.34 5.57 6.51
C PHE A 310 -21.01 6.62 5.44
N PHE A 311 -20.47 6.23 4.28
CA PHE A 311 -20.18 7.19 3.22
C PHE A 311 -21.44 7.84 2.64
N LEU A 312 -22.51 7.07 2.51
CA LEU A 312 -23.81 7.56 2.03
C LEU A 312 -24.44 8.54 3.04
N GLU A 313 -24.45 8.21 4.32
CA GLU A 313 -24.97 9.09 5.39
C GLU A 313 -24.17 10.39 5.50
N LYS A 314 -22.85 10.32 5.41
CA LYS A 314 -21.96 11.49 5.40
C LYS A 314 -21.96 12.25 4.08
N ARG A 315 -22.70 11.77 3.07
CA ARG A 315 -22.83 12.40 1.74
C ARG A 315 -21.47 12.65 1.10
N VAL A 316 -20.53 11.67 1.21
CA VAL A 316 -19.21 11.77 0.62
C VAL A 316 -19.35 11.96 -0.88
N PRO A 317 -18.77 13.03 -1.48
CA PRO A 317 -18.99 13.30 -2.90
C PRO A 317 -18.50 12.19 -3.82
N GLN A 318 -17.33 11.60 -3.51
CA GLN A 318 -16.75 10.51 -4.30
C GLN A 318 -16.03 9.49 -3.42
N VAL A 319 -16.36 8.21 -3.62
CA VAL A 319 -15.67 7.04 -3.07
C VAL A 319 -15.07 6.26 -4.22
N LYS A 320 -13.73 6.19 -4.30
CA LYS A 320 -13.04 5.39 -5.32
C LYS A 320 -12.62 4.05 -4.71
N PHE A 321 -13.15 2.96 -5.26
CA PHE A 321 -12.67 1.61 -4.97
C PHE A 321 -11.28 1.42 -5.57
N VAL A 322 -10.37 0.84 -4.79
CA VAL A 322 -9.01 0.50 -5.24
C VAL A 322 -8.85 -0.99 -5.55
N ASP A 323 -9.95 -1.70 -5.56
CA ASP A 323 -10.07 -3.10 -6.03
C ASP A 323 -9.57 -3.19 -7.47
N ARG A 324 -8.57 -4.04 -7.74
CA ARG A 324 -7.91 -4.12 -9.06
C ARG A 324 -8.77 -4.77 -10.14
N THR A 325 -9.80 -5.49 -9.76
CA THR A 325 -10.86 -6.01 -10.63
C THR A 325 -12.08 -6.20 -9.74
N PHE A 326 -12.83 -5.15 -9.54
CA PHE A 326 -13.96 -5.13 -8.61
C PHE A 326 -14.96 -6.26 -8.89
N ASN A 327 -15.24 -6.53 -10.17
CA ASN A 327 -16.16 -7.58 -10.58
C ASN A 327 -15.52 -8.97 -10.78
N ALA A 328 -14.36 -9.22 -10.17
CA ALA A 328 -13.72 -10.55 -10.19
C ALA A 328 -14.60 -11.66 -9.57
N LYS A 329 -15.52 -11.29 -8.67
CA LYS A 329 -16.52 -12.18 -8.09
C LYS A 329 -17.89 -11.53 -8.19
N LYS A 330 -18.70 -12.02 -9.14
CA LYS A 330 -20.05 -11.50 -9.44
C LYS A 330 -20.90 -11.32 -8.18
N SER A 331 -20.98 -12.32 -7.30
CA SER A 331 -21.84 -12.23 -6.10
C SER A 331 -21.42 -11.11 -5.15
N HIS A 332 -20.14 -10.76 -5.07
CA HIS A 332 -19.63 -9.65 -4.27
C HIS A 332 -19.99 -8.31 -4.92
N ALA A 333 -19.69 -8.14 -6.19
CA ALA A 333 -20.02 -6.94 -6.96
C ALA A 333 -21.53 -6.64 -6.94
N MET A 334 -22.36 -7.64 -7.23
CA MET A 334 -23.82 -7.51 -7.23
C MET A 334 -24.39 -7.12 -5.87
N ALA A 335 -23.81 -7.65 -4.77
CA ALA A 335 -24.26 -7.29 -3.41
C ALA A 335 -23.99 -5.81 -3.13
N ILE A 336 -22.80 -5.32 -3.48
CA ILE A 336 -22.41 -3.91 -3.31
C ILE A 336 -23.24 -3.01 -4.22
N TRP A 337 -23.37 -3.32 -5.51
CA TRP A 337 -24.14 -2.51 -6.45
C TRP A 337 -25.64 -2.45 -6.09
N LYS A 338 -26.25 -3.57 -5.65
CA LYS A 338 -27.64 -3.57 -5.15
C LYS A 338 -27.78 -2.66 -3.93
N HIS A 339 -26.85 -2.76 -2.98
CA HIS A 339 -26.87 -1.97 -1.76
C HIS A 339 -26.78 -0.46 -2.05
N ILE A 340 -25.81 -0.01 -2.86
CA ILE A 340 -25.67 1.43 -3.19
C ILE A 340 -26.84 1.95 -4.04
N LEU A 341 -27.47 1.12 -4.85
CA LEU A 341 -28.69 1.48 -5.60
C LEU A 341 -29.88 1.69 -4.64
N GLU A 342 -30.05 0.78 -3.68
CA GLU A 342 -31.17 0.81 -2.72
C GLU A 342 -31.04 1.95 -1.70
N HIS A 343 -29.82 2.35 -1.36
CA HIS A 343 -29.52 3.39 -0.35
C HIS A 343 -29.00 4.70 -0.98
N ASP A 344 -29.19 4.90 -2.28
CA ASP A 344 -28.66 6.07 -2.99
C ASP A 344 -29.17 7.40 -2.35
N ASN A 345 -28.22 8.25 -1.98
CA ASN A 345 -28.47 9.55 -1.36
C ASN A 345 -28.57 10.72 -2.37
N GLY A 346 -28.48 10.44 -3.67
CA GLY A 346 -28.51 11.43 -4.75
C GLY A 346 -27.24 12.29 -4.90
N VAL A 347 -26.17 12.02 -4.12
CA VAL A 347 -24.93 12.80 -4.11
C VAL A 347 -23.71 11.94 -4.38
N THR A 348 -23.52 10.87 -3.60
CA THR A 348 -22.31 10.06 -3.62
C THR A 348 -22.12 9.37 -4.96
N ASN A 349 -20.92 9.50 -5.51
CA ASN A 349 -20.44 8.76 -6.68
C ASN A 349 -19.49 7.65 -6.22
N PHE A 350 -19.68 6.46 -6.74
CA PHE A 350 -18.77 5.31 -6.53
C PHE A 350 -18.03 4.97 -7.81
N HIS A 351 -16.71 4.98 -7.74
CA HIS A 351 -15.84 4.70 -8.88
C HIS A 351 -15.22 3.30 -8.74
N PHE A 352 -15.38 2.46 -9.77
CA PHE A 352 -14.91 1.07 -9.79
C PHE A 352 -13.97 0.80 -10.96
N GLU A 353 -12.88 0.08 -10.72
CA GLU A 353 -12.04 -0.52 -11.78
C GLU A 353 -12.60 -1.91 -12.10
N ILE A 354 -13.05 -2.14 -13.32
CA ILE A 354 -13.71 -3.37 -13.74
C ILE A 354 -13.05 -4.02 -14.97
N THR A 355 -13.35 -5.29 -15.17
CA THR A 355 -13.10 -6.00 -16.43
C THR A 355 -14.43 -6.18 -17.15
N ALA A 356 -14.67 -5.38 -18.20
CA ALA A 356 -15.99 -5.25 -18.81
C ALA A 356 -16.51 -6.55 -19.45
N ASP A 357 -15.65 -7.36 -20.05
CA ASP A 357 -16.01 -8.64 -20.67
C ASP A 357 -16.41 -9.74 -19.68
N LEU A 358 -16.28 -9.50 -18.36
CA LEU A 358 -16.84 -10.36 -17.32
C LEU A 358 -18.31 -10.04 -16.99
N LEU A 359 -18.82 -8.86 -17.35
CA LEU A 359 -20.20 -8.47 -17.05
C LEU A 359 -21.20 -9.32 -17.86
N ASP A 360 -22.22 -9.82 -17.18
CA ASP A 360 -23.35 -10.52 -17.81
C ASP A 360 -24.61 -9.62 -17.87
N GLU A 361 -25.70 -10.17 -18.40
CA GLU A 361 -26.95 -9.41 -18.61
C GLU A 361 -27.63 -9.01 -17.30
N GLU A 362 -27.47 -9.81 -16.21
CA GLU A 362 -28.05 -9.45 -14.89
C GLU A 362 -27.33 -8.23 -14.29
N GLU A 363 -25.99 -8.18 -14.42
CA GLU A 363 -25.19 -7.05 -13.97
C GLU A 363 -25.50 -5.79 -14.80
N LEU A 364 -25.58 -5.93 -16.12
CA LEU A 364 -25.93 -4.83 -17.03
C LEU A 364 -27.35 -4.28 -16.75
N GLU A 365 -28.31 -5.17 -16.49
CA GLU A 365 -29.67 -4.75 -16.10
C GLU A 365 -29.68 -3.99 -14.78
N LEU A 366 -28.92 -4.45 -13.78
CA LEU A 366 -28.79 -3.72 -12.51
C LEU A 366 -28.18 -2.34 -12.71
N ILE A 367 -27.09 -2.24 -13.49
CA ILE A 367 -26.41 -0.99 -13.80
C ILE A 367 -27.35 -0.01 -14.53
N SER A 368 -28.18 -0.51 -15.46
CA SER A 368 -29.12 0.34 -16.22
C SER A 368 -30.16 1.06 -15.34
N ARG A 369 -30.43 0.55 -14.14
CA ARG A 369 -31.38 1.10 -13.19
C ARG A 369 -30.79 2.19 -12.28
N MET A 370 -29.47 2.38 -12.31
CA MET A 370 -28.78 3.37 -11.49
C MET A 370 -29.03 4.79 -12.03
N ARG A 371 -29.11 5.77 -11.14
CA ARG A 371 -29.20 7.17 -11.57
C ARG A 371 -27.92 7.63 -12.27
N PRO A 372 -27.99 8.64 -13.13
CA PRO A 372 -26.79 9.30 -13.65
C PRO A 372 -25.88 9.79 -12.52
N GLY A 373 -24.60 9.42 -12.59
CA GLY A 373 -23.58 9.82 -11.63
C GLY A 373 -23.54 9.00 -10.32
N LEU A 374 -24.34 7.93 -10.16
CA LEU A 374 -24.19 7.02 -9.02
C LEU A 374 -22.88 6.23 -9.10
N ILE A 375 -22.58 5.69 -10.29
CA ILE A 375 -21.35 4.96 -10.51
C ILE A 375 -20.53 5.53 -11.68
N GLN A 376 -19.23 5.31 -11.61
CA GLN A 376 -18.27 5.49 -12.69
C GLN A 376 -17.48 4.19 -12.85
N LEU A 377 -17.26 3.77 -14.09
CA LEU A 377 -16.55 2.54 -14.41
C LEU A 377 -15.25 2.85 -15.18
N GLU A 378 -14.10 2.44 -14.62
CA GLU A 378 -12.81 2.49 -15.28
C GLU A 378 -12.52 1.11 -15.88
N ILE A 379 -12.32 1.09 -17.21
CA ILE A 379 -12.23 -0.11 -18.02
C ILE A 379 -10.92 -0.09 -18.78
N GLY A 380 -9.96 -0.91 -18.34
CA GLY A 380 -8.70 -1.04 -19.05
C GLY A 380 -8.86 -1.85 -20.33
N VAL A 381 -8.64 -1.26 -21.49
CA VAL A 381 -8.51 -1.96 -22.79
C VAL A 381 -7.05 -2.26 -23.07
N GLN A 382 -6.20 -1.26 -22.89
CA GLN A 382 -4.73 -1.21 -23.03
C GLN A 382 -4.26 -1.23 -24.48
N SER A 383 -4.75 -2.13 -25.33
CA SER A 383 -4.50 -2.26 -26.77
C SER A 383 -5.60 -3.12 -27.41
N THR A 384 -5.82 -2.99 -28.71
CA THR A 384 -6.65 -3.90 -29.51
C THR A 384 -5.80 -4.82 -30.41
N ASN A 385 -4.48 -4.62 -30.44
CA ASN A 385 -3.55 -5.45 -31.18
C ASN A 385 -3.41 -6.83 -30.52
N THR A 386 -3.79 -7.88 -31.23
CA THR A 386 -3.81 -9.26 -30.74
C THR A 386 -2.42 -9.77 -30.30
N GLU A 387 -1.35 -9.36 -30.99
CA GLU A 387 0.01 -9.75 -30.67
C GLU A 387 0.46 -9.08 -29.37
N THR A 388 0.22 -7.79 -29.25
CA THR A 388 0.44 -7.00 -28.02
C THR A 388 -0.32 -7.57 -26.84
N ILE A 389 -1.63 -7.85 -26.97
CA ILE A 389 -2.47 -8.43 -25.92
C ILE A 389 -1.89 -9.75 -25.43
N ARG A 390 -1.40 -10.60 -26.35
CA ARG A 390 -0.74 -11.87 -25.99
C ARG A 390 0.57 -11.64 -25.25
N ALA A 391 1.42 -10.72 -25.72
CA ALA A 391 2.70 -10.40 -25.13
C ALA A 391 2.56 -9.84 -23.70
N ILE A 392 1.57 -8.98 -23.47
CA ILE A 392 1.29 -8.45 -22.14
C ILE A 392 0.50 -9.43 -21.26
N ARG A 393 0.27 -10.67 -21.71
CA ARG A 393 -0.44 -11.73 -20.98
C ARG A 393 -1.85 -11.33 -20.52
N ARG A 394 -2.50 -10.42 -21.24
CA ARG A 394 -3.85 -9.98 -20.96
C ARG A 394 -4.84 -10.95 -21.57
N LYS A 395 -5.88 -11.32 -20.80
CA LYS A 395 -7.05 -12.04 -21.29
C LYS A 395 -8.17 -11.03 -21.43
N MET A 396 -8.72 -10.89 -22.64
CA MET A 396 -9.79 -9.96 -22.95
C MET A 396 -10.55 -10.44 -24.18
N ASP A 397 -11.86 -10.45 -24.10
CA ASP A 397 -12.75 -10.58 -25.26
C ASP A 397 -13.16 -9.19 -25.75
N LEU A 398 -12.47 -8.68 -26.76
CA LEU A 398 -12.72 -7.33 -27.30
C LEU A 398 -14.15 -7.17 -27.84
N LYS A 399 -14.75 -8.23 -28.43
CA LYS A 399 -16.13 -8.16 -28.94
C LYS A 399 -17.13 -8.03 -27.79
N ARG A 400 -16.93 -8.82 -26.73
CA ARG A 400 -17.77 -8.72 -25.52
C ARG A 400 -17.59 -7.39 -24.84
N LEU A 401 -16.35 -6.88 -24.72
CA LEU A 401 -16.06 -5.57 -24.17
C LEU A 401 -16.80 -4.48 -24.94
N SER A 402 -16.68 -4.44 -26.28
CA SER A 402 -17.38 -3.45 -27.12
C SER A 402 -18.89 -3.51 -26.91
N TYR A 403 -19.48 -4.70 -26.93
CA TYR A 403 -20.91 -4.90 -26.65
C TYR A 403 -21.32 -4.32 -25.28
N VAL A 404 -20.52 -4.60 -24.23
CA VAL A 404 -20.80 -4.11 -22.87
C VAL A 404 -20.74 -2.59 -22.82
N VAL A 405 -19.70 -1.99 -23.40
CA VAL A 405 -19.54 -0.53 -23.48
C VAL A 405 -20.73 0.12 -24.17
N GLU A 406 -21.13 -0.40 -25.35
CA GLU A 406 -22.32 0.07 -26.10
C GLU A 406 -23.62 -0.06 -25.28
N ARG A 407 -23.79 -1.18 -24.58
CA ARG A 407 -24.98 -1.44 -23.74
C ARG A 407 -25.08 -0.44 -22.56
N ILE A 408 -23.95 -0.10 -21.96
CA ILE A 408 -23.90 0.89 -20.87
C ILE A 408 -24.12 2.31 -21.44
N ASN A 409 -23.49 2.65 -22.58
CA ASN A 409 -23.66 3.94 -23.26
C ASN A 409 -25.15 4.20 -23.63
N ALA A 410 -25.87 3.17 -24.03
CA ALA A 410 -27.30 3.29 -24.36
C ALA A 410 -28.14 3.77 -23.14
N GLY A 411 -27.71 3.45 -21.91
CA GLY A 411 -28.36 3.88 -20.67
C GLY A 411 -28.11 5.36 -20.32
N LYS A 412 -27.04 5.97 -20.79
CA LYS A 412 -26.61 7.36 -20.52
C LYS A 412 -26.58 7.73 -19.03
N ASN A 413 -26.33 6.77 -18.17
CA ASN A 413 -26.40 6.91 -16.72
C ASN A 413 -25.07 6.62 -16.00
N VAL A 414 -24.11 6.01 -16.68
CA VAL A 414 -22.80 5.64 -16.12
C VAL A 414 -21.70 6.36 -16.89
N HIS A 415 -20.79 6.98 -16.16
CA HIS A 415 -19.57 7.54 -16.74
C HIS A 415 -18.57 6.42 -17.00
N GLN A 416 -18.26 6.14 -18.24
CA GLN A 416 -17.29 5.14 -18.66
C GLN A 416 -15.94 5.80 -18.97
N HIS A 417 -14.89 5.25 -18.39
CA HIS A 417 -13.51 5.65 -18.59
C HIS A 417 -12.75 4.50 -19.22
N LEU A 418 -12.31 4.66 -20.47
CA LEU A 418 -11.54 3.64 -21.19
C LEU A 418 -10.06 4.01 -21.25
N ASP A 419 -9.18 3.02 -21.05
CA ASP A 419 -7.74 3.23 -20.97
C ASP A 419 -6.98 2.50 -22.08
N LEU A 420 -5.99 3.19 -22.67
CA LEU A 420 -4.94 2.60 -23.49
C LEU A 420 -3.55 2.85 -22.90
N ILE A 421 -2.62 1.95 -23.19
CA ILE A 421 -1.19 2.12 -22.82
C ILE A 421 -0.34 2.19 -24.07
N ALA A 422 0.32 3.31 -24.29
CA ALA A 422 1.31 3.49 -25.34
C ALA A 422 2.68 2.91 -24.92
N GLY A 423 3.39 2.32 -25.87
CA GLY A 423 4.73 1.76 -25.66
C GLY A 423 4.73 0.30 -25.20
N LEU A 424 3.64 -0.42 -25.42
CA LEU A 424 3.58 -1.87 -25.20
C LEU A 424 4.40 -2.64 -26.24
N PRO A 425 4.92 -3.83 -25.93
CA PRO A 425 5.63 -4.68 -26.90
C PRO A 425 4.77 -5.02 -28.11
N PHE A 426 5.38 -5.10 -29.31
CA PHE A 426 4.74 -5.43 -30.59
C PHE A 426 3.67 -4.44 -31.04
N GLU A 427 3.68 -3.23 -30.55
CA GLU A 427 2.77 -2.15 -30.96
C GLU A 427 3.55 -0.92 -31.40
N ASP A 428 3.65 -0.73 -32.71
CA ASP A 428 4.22 0.48 -33.30
C ASP A 428 3.20 1.62 -33.32
N TYR A 429 3.63 2.79 -33.80
CA TYR A 429 2.80 3.98 -33.84
C TYR A 429 1.51 3.80 -34.65
N GLU A 430 1.59 3.11 -35.79
CA GLU A 430 0.43 2.88 -36.65
C GLU A 430 -0.55 1.89 -36.04
N SER A 431 -0.03 0.82 -35.42
CA SER A 431 -0.82 -0.15 -34.67
C SER A 431 -1.52 0.48 -33.47
N PHE A 432 -0.79 1.32 -32.70
CA PHE A 432 -1.38 2.08 -31.61
C PHE A 432 -2.47 3.04 -32.13
N GLY A 433 -2.25 3.70 -33.29
CA GLY A 433 -3.25 4.54 -33.92
C GLY A 433 -4.53 3.78 -34.30
N ARG A 434 -4.42 2.51 -34.71
CA ARG A 434 -5.61 1.65 -34.92
C ARG A 434 -6.31 1.34 -33.60
N SER A 435 -5.58 0.91 -32.58
CA SER A 435 -6.12 0.68 -31.22
C SER A 435 -6.82 1.92 -30.68
N PHE A 436 -6.21 3.11 -30.87
CA PHE A 436 -6.81 4.38 -30.48
C PHE A 436 -8.16 4.62 -31.17
N ASN A 437 -8.21 4.48 -32.51
CA ASN A 437 -9.41 4.74 -33.28
C ASN A 437 -10.54 3.75 -32.94
N GLU A 438 -10.22 2.47 -32.74
CA GLU A 438 -11.19 1.45 -32.34
C GLU A 438 -11.82 1.78 -30.98
N VAL A 439 -11.00 2.11 -29.96
CA VAL A 439 -11.51 2.43 -28.64
C VAL A 439 -12.21 3.79 -28.62
N TYR A 440 -11.71 4.78 -29.35
CA TYR A 440 -12.35 6.09 -29.47
C TYR A 440 -13.75 5.98 -30.13
N SER A 441 -13.92 5.06 -31.08
CA SER A 441 -15.22 4.82 -31.74
C SER A 441 -16.27 4.18 -30.82
N MET A 442 -15.87 3.68 -29.64
CA MET A 442 -16.80 3.20 -28.58
C MET A 442 -17.43 4.37 -27.79
N GLU A 443 -17.06 5.61 -28.09
CA GLU A 443 -17.61 6.86 -27.49
C GLU A 443 -17.61 6.87 -25.96
N PRO A 444 -16.44 6.61 -25.27
CA PRO A 444 -16.39 6.73 -23.82
C PRO A 444 -16.53 8.19 -23.40
N GLU A 445 -17.13 8.45 -22.22
CA GLU A 445 -17.16 9.79 -21.62
C GLU A 445 -15.77 10.30 -21.26
N GLN A 446 -14.86 9.40 -20.90
CA GLN A 446 -13.44 9.72 -20.66
C GLN A 446 -12.55 8.70 -21.36
N PHE A 447 -11.54 9.20 -22.04
CA PHE A 447 -10.56 8.37 -22.72
C PHE A 447 -9.16 8.73 -22.20
N GLN A 448 -8.46 7.77 -21.61
CA GLN A 448 -7.14 7.98 -21.03
C GLN A 448 -6.06 7.27 -21.85
N LEU A 449 -5.01 8.01 -22.17
CA LEU A 449 -3.77 7.47 -22.71
C LEU A 449 -2.70 7.46 -21.62
N GLY A 450 -2.29 6.27 -21.21
CA GLY A 450 -1.13 6.07 -20.36
C GLY A 450 0.11 5.70 -21.17
N PHE A 451 1.29 5.91 -20.60
CA PHE A 451 2.53 5.32 -21.10
C PHE A 451 2.91 4.11 -20.26
N LEU A 452 3.48 3.09 -20.90
CA LEU A 452 3.97 1.91 -20.19
C LEU A 452 4.91 2.32 -19.05
N LYS A 453 4.61 1.84 -17.86
CA LYS A 453 5.49 1.93 -16.69
C LYS A 453 6.18 0.60 -16.49
N VAL A 454 7.51 0.59 -16.54
CA VAL A 454 8.31 -0.59 -16.27
C VAL A 454 8.54 -0.66 -14.76
N LEU A 455 7.62 -1.31 -14.06
CA LEU A 455 7.59 -1.36 -12.60
C LEU A 455 8.51 -2.49 -12.10
N LYS A 456 9.38 -2.19 -11.12
CA LYS A 456 10.20 -3.21 -10.46
C LYS A 456 9.32 -4.35 -9.92
N GLY A 457 9.77 -5.59 -10.08
CA GLY A 457 9.05 -6.79 -9.68
C GLY A 457 7.94 -7.22 -10.64
N SER A 458 7.60 -6.44 -11.68
CA SER A 458 6.69 -6.87 -12.72
C SER A 458 7.40 -7.79 -13.73
N TYR A 459 6.65 -8.70 -14.35
CA TYR A 459 7.19 -9.54 -15.43
C TYR A 459 7.71 -8.69 -16.61
N MET A 460 7.11 -7.54 -16.88
CA MET A 460 7.58 -6.59 -17.91
C MET A 460 8.97 -6.05 -17.60
N HIS A 461 9.30 -5.85 -16.33
CA HIS A 461 10.65 -5.45 -15.91
C HIS A 461 11.68 -6.55 -16.21
N ASP A 462 11.32 -7.80 -16.01
CA ASP A 462 12.22 -8.94 -16.29
C ASP A 462 12.45 -9.14 -17.80
N MET A 463 11.51 -8.67 -18.64
CA MET A 463 11.55 -8.80 -20.10
C MET A 463 12.12 -7.58 -20.83
N VAL A 464 12.67 -6.61 -20.10
CA VAL A 464 13.19 -5.34 -20.69
C VAL A 464 14.17 -5.57 -21.83
N GLU A 465 15.13 -6.49 -21.66
CA GLU A 465 16.13 -6.79 -22.68
C GLU A 465 15.52 -7.54 -23.87
N GLU A 466 14.68 -8.55 -23.62
CA GLU A 466 14.04 -9.38 -24.65
C GLU A 466 13.11 -8.55 -25.55
N TYR A 467 12.33 -7.63 -24.97
CA TYR A 467 11.45 -6.73 -25.72
C TYR A 467 12.17 -5.47 -26.23
N GLY A 468 13.45 -5.29 -25.92
CA GLY A 468 14.23 -4.12 -26.31
C GLY A 468 13.65 -2.80 -25.77
N LEU A 469 13.03 -2.81 -24.59
CA LEU A 469 12.38 -1.65 -24.01
C LEU A 469 13.40 -0.59 -23.62
N LYS A 470 13.15 0.64 -24.08
CA LYS A 470 13.94 1.81 -23.69
C LYS A 470 13.01 2.79 -22.97
N TYR A 471 13.28 3.03 -21.72
CA TYR A 471 12.47 3.89 -20.89
C TYR A 471 13.31 4.83 -20.02
N ARG A 472 12.69 5.90 -19.58
CA ARG A 472 13.32 6.84 -18.66
C ARG A 472 13.19 6.32 -17.23
N GLY A 473 14.32 6.00 -16.59
CA GLY A 473 14.37 5.49 -15.22
C GLY A 473 14.50 6.57 -14.13
N LYS A 474 14.26 7.87 -14.47
CA LYS A 474 14.42 8.99 -13.54
C LYS A 474 13.17 9.87 -13.55
N ALA A 475 12.68 10.20 -12.37
CA ALA A 475 11.54 11.09 -12.20
C ALA A 475 11.81 12.53 -12.79
N PRO A 476 10.74 13.28 -13.16
CA PRO A 476 9.36 12.86 -13.37
C PRO A 476 9.21 12.05 -14.66
N TYR A 477 8.24 11.15 -14.70
CA TYR A 477 7.98 10.25 -15.84
C TYR A 477 6.96 10.81 -16.78
#